data_eb1d7182ab79976749fc049a2d1383d7
#
_entry.id   eb1d7182ab79976749fc049a2d1383d7
#
_cell.length_a   1.000
_cell.length_b   1.000
_cell.length_c   1.000
_cell.angle_alpha   90.00
_cell.angle_beta   90.00
_cell.angle_gamma   90.00
#
_symmetry.space_group_name_H-M   'P 1'
#
loop_
_entity.id
_entity.type
_entity.pdbx_description
1 polymer ?
#
loop_
_entity_poly.entity_id
_entity_poly.type
_entity_poly.pdbx_seq_one_letter_code
_entity_poly.pdbx_strand_id
1 'polypeptide(L)'
;MISASPYTLTAHHSIITGLYPSQHGIDSYYHMFRFKKDVVTLPELLKNEGYFTRCDCHLESLMTKKGFDEHNNFDENTVDYNTRHKQIIKELSKHKKFFLFLQCSKLHTHLVSEVLSVKDKITDDEYHQNASINENKFESHLKEFDGIIGNLITTLDELQLSSKTIIIFTADHGTSFGEKLGERSYGTFVYDYTTRVFCLLYIPNNSPKIIHSQCNSIDIFPTIMEIAGISLDERCNNILGKSLFRLSDGTENNDRESFVETGGLDGPWPSPKKHNVFCVRNNGKKLIYNDTPGTWEFYDLIKDPKETQNIYDESLEEISRMKNRLLHYFDVLGIKTKLTK
;
A
#
# COMPACT_ATOMS: atom_id res chain seq x y z
N MET A 1 6.70 -6.72 2.09
CA MET A 1 5.84 -6.30 0.95
C MET A 1 6.19 -4.86 0.55
N ILE A 2 6.06 -4.51 -0.73
CA ILE A 2 6.26 -3.14 -1.21
C ILE A 2 4.89 -2.58 -1.62
N SER A 3 4.51 -1.43 -1.09
CA SER A 3 3.31 -0.71 -1.53
C SER A 3 3.51 -0.12 -2.93
N ALA A 4 2.48 -0.17 -3.76
CA ALA A 4 2.51 0.43 -5.10
C ALA A 4 2.52 1.97 -5.08
N SER A 5 2.20 2.58 -3.93
CA SER A 5 2.20 4.03 -3.74
C SER A 5 2.37 4.40 -2.27
N PRO A 6 3.03 5.52 -1.94
CA PRO A 6 3.25 5.95 -0.56
C PRO A 6 2.09 6.76 0.04
N TYR A 7 0.85 6.63 -0.45
CA TYR A 7 -0.33 7.29 0.14
C TYR A 7 -1.62 6.51 -0.07
N THR A 8 -2.53 6.63 0.89
CA THR A 8 -3.70 5.79 1.12
C THR A 8 -4.61 5.62 -0.10
N LEU A 9 -5.03 6.73 -0.71
CA LEU A 9 -6.01 6.70 -1.80
C LEU A 9 -5.58 5.77 -2.93
N THR A 10 -4.33 5.90 -3.36
CA THR A 10 -3.77 5.14 -4.48
C THR A 10 -3.43 3.71 -4.08
N ALA A 11 -2.86 3.53 -2.88
CA ALA A 11 -2.49 2.22 -2.36
C ALA A 11 -3.71 1.31 -2.14
N HIS A 12 -4.81 1.84 -1.58
CA HIS A 12 -6.05 1.10 -1.42
C HIS A 12 -6.62 0.60 -2.76
N HIS A 13 -6.64 1.48 -3.78
CA HIS A 13 -7.12 1.07 -5.11
C HIS A 13 -6.19 0.05 -5.75
N SER A 14 -4.88 0.15 -5.55
CA SER A 14 -3.93 -0.87 -6.01
C SER A 14 -4.17 -2.24 -5.37
N ILE A 15 -4.46 -2.27 -4.05
CA ILE A 15 -4.77 -3.51 -3.33
C ILE A 15 -6.04 -4.19 -3.88
N ILE A 16 -7.12 -3.42 -4.09
CA ILE A 16 -8.41 -4.02 -4.49
C ILE A 16 -8.54 -4.27 -5.99
N THR A 17 -7.58 -3.83 -6.81
CA THR A 17 -7.61 -4.03 -8.26
C THR A 17 -6.47 -4.91 -8.78
N GLY A 18 -5.41 -5.12 -8.01
CA GLY A 18 -4.19 -5.79 -8.47
C GLY A 18 -3.42 -5.01 -9.53
N LEU A 19 -3.68 -3.69 -9.64
CA LEU A 19 -3.14 -2.80 -10.65
C LEU A 19 -2.26 -1.71 -10.03
N TYR A 20 -1.31 -1.23 -10.80
CA TYR A 20 -0.55 -0.03 -10.43
C TYR A 20 -1.38 1.25 -10.60
N PRO A 21 -1.00 2.36 -9.93
CA PRO A 21 -1.76 3.62 -9.95
C PRO A 21 -2.10 4.13 -11.33
N SER A 22 -1.15 4.17 -12.26
CA SER A 22 -1.38 4.60 -13.64
C SER A 22 -2.36 3.71 -14.41
N GLN A 23 -2.49 2.43 -14.03
CA GLN A 23 -3.43 1.51 -14.64
C GLN A 23 -4.86 1.76 -14.17
N HIS A 24 -5.10 1.88 -12.85
CA HIS A 24 -6.46 2.09 -12.32
C HIS A 24 -6.92 3.55 -12.42
N GLY A 25 -6.02 4.49 -12.73
CA GLY A 25 -6.35 5.89 -13.07
C GLY A 25 -6.31 6.87 -11.92
N ILE A 26 -6.08 6.43 -10.69
CA ILE A 26 -5.79 7.33 -9.56
C ILE A 26 -4.28 7.53 -9.54
N ASP A 27 -3.82 8.52 -10.29
CA ASP A 27 -2.42 8.78 -10.57
C ASP A 27 -1.85 10.02 -9.86
N SER A 28 -2.69 10.73 -9.09
CA SER A 28 -2.25 11.83 -8.24
C SER A 28 -3.29 12.15 -7.17
N TYR A 29 -2.84 12.77 -6.08
CA TYR A 29 -3.69 13.08 -4.93
C TYR A 29 -4.84 14.04 -5.28
N TYR A 30 -4.61 15.03 -6.12
CA TYR A 30 -5.62 16.03 -6.50
C TYR A 30 -6.52 15.60 -7.65
N HIS A 31 -6.24 14.45 -8.28
CA HIS A 31 -7.09 13.84 -9.29
C HIS A 31 -7.80 12.59 -8.74
N MET A 32 -8.29 12.69 -7.52
CA MET A 32 -8.83 11.61 -6.71
C MET A 32 -9.92 10.76 -7.36
N PHE A 33 -10.64 11.31 -8.35
CA PHE A 33 -11.84 10.66 -8.89
C PHE A 33 -11.68 10.16 -10.33
N ARG A 34 -10.45 9.92 -10.76
CA ARG A 34 -10.16 9.39 -12.10
C ARG A 34 -10.18 7.87 -12.19
N PHE A 35 -10.72 7.19 -11.19
CA PHE A 35 -10.84 5.74 -11.22
C PHE A 35 -11.55 5.30 -12.51
N LYS A 36 -10.86 4.48 -13.32
CA LYS A 36 -11.35 4.05 -14.64
C LYS A 36 -12.54 3.11 -14.47
N LYS A 37 -13.61 3.33 -15.24
CA LYS A 37 -14.88 2.58 -15.13
C LYS A 37 -14.76 1.11 -15.53
N ASP A 38 -13.83 0.79 -16.43
CA ASP A 38 -13.56 -0.53 -16.96
C ASP A 38 -12.68 -1.39 -16.05
N VAL A 39 -12.05 -0.79 -15.04
CA VAL A 39 -11.26 -1.52 -14.05
C VAL A 39 -12.16 -2.38 -13.17
N VAL A 40 -11.85 -3.66 -13.12
CA VAL A 40 -12.53 -4.64 -12.24
C VAL A 40 -11.96 -4.53 -10.82
N THR A 41 -12.81 -4.67 -9.83
CA THR A 41 -12.42 -4.64 -8.43
C THR A 41 -12.61 -6.01 -7.78
N LEU A 42 -11.79 -6.32 -6.79
CA LEU A 42 -11.89 -7.53 -5.99
C LEU A 42 -13.31 -7.74 -5.41
N PRO A 43 -13.95 -6.72 -4.79
CA PRO A 43 -15.31 -6.88 -4.28
C PRO A 43 -16.35 -7.19 -5.39
N GLU A 44 -16.18 -6.70 -6.64
CA GLU A 44 -17.08 -7.09 -7.74
C GLU A 44 -16.99 -8.58 -8.04
N LEU A 45 -15.77 -9.14 -8.11
CA LEU A 45 -15.60 -10.56 -8.41
C LEU A 45 -16.11 -11.44 -7.28
N LEU A 46 -15.80 -11.07 -6.04
CA LEU A 46 -16.27 -11.79 -4.86
C LEU A 46 -17.81 -11.73 -4.73
N LYS A 47 -18.42 -10.60 -5.02
CA LYS A 47 -19.87 -10.44 -5.03
C LYS A 47 -20.54 -11.36 -6.06
N ASN A 48 -19.97 -11.51 -7.25
CA ASN A 48 -20.47 -12.43 -8.28
C ASN A 48 -20.43 -13.90 -7.80
N GLU A 49 -19.53 -14.22 -6.86
CA GLU A 49 -19.39 -15.55 -6.24
C GLU A 49 -20.20 -15.69 -4.93
N GLY A 50 -21.11 -14.76 -4.67
CA GLY A 50 -22.05 -14.81 -3.55
C GLY A 50 -21.48 -14.35 -2.22
N TYR A 51 -20.38 -13.59 -2.22
CA TYR A 51 -19.92 -12.91 -1.02
C TYR A 51 -20.71 -11.63 -0.79
N PHE A 52 -21.11 -11.39 0.43
CA PHE A 52 -21.54 -10.06 0.86
C PHE A 52 -20.31 -9.19 1.06
N THR A 53 -20.24 -8.03 0.44
CA THR A 53 -19.02 -7.21 0.37
C THR A 53 -19.20 -5.88 1.11
N ARG A 54 -18.31 -5.61 2.06
CA ARG A 54 -18.36 -4.39 2.86
C ARG A 54 -17.00 -3.69 2.92
N CYS A 55 -17.05 -2.37 2.79
CA CYS A 55 -15.93 -1.47 3.08
C CYS A 55 -16.24 -0.63 4.32
N ASP A 56 -15.24 -0.46 5.19
CA ASP A 56 -15.30 0.44 6.35
C ASP A 56 -14.03 1.27 6.40
N CYS A 57 -14.12 2.55 6.05
CA CYS A 57 -13.01 3.50 5.96
C CYS A 57 -13.34 4.79 6.69
N HIS A 58 -12.33 5.59 7.07
CA HIS A 58 -12.57 6.87 7.74
C HIS A 58 -13.10 7.96 6.79
N LEU A 59 -12.80 7.88 5.50
CA LEU A 59 -13.32 8.82 4.49
C LEU A 59 -13.88 8.06 3.28
N GLU A 60 -15.06 8.48 2.82
CA GLU A 60 -15.73 7.88 1.65
C GLU A 60 -14.87 7.93 0.39
N SER A 61 -14.09 8.99 0.21
CA SER A 61 -13.26 9.20 -0.98
C SER A 61 -12.02 8.30 -1.06
N LEU A 62 -11.65 7.61 0.01
CA LEU A 62 -10.45 6.76 0.03
C LEU A 62 -10.63 5.41 -0.65
N MET A 63 -11.87 5.04 -0.98
CA MET A 63 -12.18 3.76 -1.60
C MET A 63 -13.34 3.93 -2.57
N THR A 64 -13.23 3.35 -3.76
CA THR A 64 -14.37 3.27 -4.68
C THR A 64 -15.51 2.46 -4.07
N LYS A 65 -16.75 2.86 -4.35
CA LYS A 65 -17.93 2.06 -3.98
C LYS A 65 -18.14 0.84 -4.87
N LYS A 66 -17.36 0.73 -5.95
CA LYS A 66 -17.55 -0.28 -6.98
C LYS A 66 -17.38 -1.69 -6.44
N GLY A 67 -18.44 -2.48 -6.51
CA GLY A 67 -18.47 -3.87 -6.07
C GLY A 67 -18.81 -4.10 -4.59
N PHE A 68 -18.87 -3.06 -3.76
CA PHE A 68 -19.30 -3.20 -2.37
C PHE A 68 -20.84 -3.14 -2.25
N ASP A 69 -21.41 -4.03 -1.43
CA ASP A 69 -22.81 -3.98 -1.01
C ASP A 69 -23.04 -2.88 0.02
N GLU A 70 -22.08 -2.72 0.94
CA GLU A 70 -22.06 -1.65 1.93
C GLU A 70 -20.72 -0.90 1.90
N HIS A 71 -20.80 0.43 1.95
CA HIS A 71 -19.65 1.30 2.04
C HIS A 71 -19.90 2.30 3.17
N ASN A 72 -19.23 2.09 4.30
CA ASN A 72 -19.45 2.83 5.52
C ASN A 72 -18.23 3.67 5.89
N ASN A 73 -18.50 4.79 6.55
CA ASN A 73 -17.47 5.68 7.03
C ASN A 73 -17.58 5.91 8.53
N PHE A 74 -16.48 6.37 9.11
CA PHE A 74 -16.41 6.77 10.51
C PHE A 74 -15.57 8.03 10.67
N ASP A 75 -15.81 8.77 11.74
CA ASP A 75 -14.94 9.86 12.14
C ASP A 75 -13.76 9.28 12.94
N GLU A 76 -12.56 9.41 12.38
CA GLU A 76 -11.33 8.85 12.96
C GLU A 76 -10.94 9.47 14.31
N ASN A 77 -11.45 10.67 14.63
CA ASN A 77 -11.16 11.36 15.89
C ASN A 77 -12.03 10.87 17.04
N THR A 78 -13.21 10.29 16.75
CA THR A 78 -14.21 9.92 17.77
C THR A 78 -14.54 8.43 17.80
N VAL A 79 -14.07 7.65 16.83
CA VAL A 79 -14.40 6.23 16.70
C VAL A 79 -13.87 5.39 17.85
N ASP A 80 -14.74 4.56 18.43
CA ASP A 80 -14.33 3.42 19.25
C ASP A 80 -14.17 2.19 18.34
N TYR A 81 -12.93 1.90 17.94
CA TYR A 81 -12.60 0.80 17.06
C TYR A 81 -13.04 -0.55 17.62
N ASN A 82 -12.91 -0.78 18.94
CA ASN A 82 -13.24 -2.05 19.56
C ASN A 82 -14.73 -2.37 19.42
N THR A 83 -15.58 -1.41 19.80
CA THR A 83 -17.04 -1.54 19.66
C THR A 83 -17.45 -1.64 18.20
N ARG A 84 -16.89 -0.78 17.34
CA ARG A 84 -17.24 -0.75 15.91
C ARG A 84 -16.87 -2.05 15.20
N HIS A 85 -15.64 -2.52 15.34
CA HIS A 85 -15.19 -3.75 14.68
C HIS A 85 -15.97 -4.96 15.16
N LYS A 86 -16.24 -5.07 16.46
CA LYS A 86 -17.07 -6.15 17.02
C LYS A 86 -18.48 -6.15 16.44
N GLN A 87 -19.09 -4.97 16.28
CA GLN A 87 -20.41 -4.84 15.65
C GLN A 87 -20.39 -5.26 14.18
N ILE A 88 -19.44 -4.76 13.39
CA ILE A 88 -19.28 -5.10 11.97
C ILE A 88 -19.16 -6.61 11.79
N ILE A 89 -18.28 -7.27 12.55
CA ILE A 89 -18.08 -8.72 12.43
C ILE A 89 -19.34 -9.49 12.83
N LYS A 90 -20.07 -9.05 13.86
CA LYS A 90 -21.37 -9.65 14.26
C LYS A 90 -22.42 -9.51 13.16
N GLU A 91 -22.47 -8.39 12.47
CA GLU A 91 -23.39 -8.19 11.34
C GLU A 91 -23.02 -9.10 10.18
N LEU A 92 -21.75 -9.13 9.80
CA LEU A 92 -21.25 -9.96 8.71
C LEU A 92 -21.34 -11.46 8.96
N SER A 93 -21.28 -11.91 10.23
CA SER A 93 -21.43 -13.32 10.61
C SER A 93 -22.79 -13.94 10.24
N LYS A 94 -23.78 -13.11 9.93
CA LYS A 94 -25.10 -13.53 9.45
C LYS A 94 -25.11 -13.96 7.97
N HIS A 95 -24.07 -13.58 7.23
CA HIS A 95 -23.91 -13.93 5.81
C HIS A 95 -23.14 -15.25 5.68
N LYS A 96 -23.51 -16.10 4.72
CA LYS A 96 -22.83 -17.37 4.44
C LYS A 96 -21.37 -17.16 4.02
N LYS A 97 -21.11 -16.13 3.24
CA LYS A 97 -19.79 -15.68 2.79
C LYS A 97 -19.75 -14.16 2.89
N PHE A 98 -18.64 -13.61 3.34
CA PHE A 98 -18.44 -12.16 3.33
C PHE A 98 -16.99 -11.79 2.97
N PHE A 99 -16.84 -10.60 2.44
CA PHE A 99 -15.58 -9.90 2.27
C PHE A 99 -15.66 -8.57 3.00
N LEU A 100 -14.66 -8.30 3.84
CA LEU A 100 -14.55 -7.05 4.57
C LEU A 100 -13.22 -6.39 4.25
N PHE A 101 -13.26 -5.18 3.70
CA PHE A 101 -12.14 -4.25 3.69
C PHE A 101 -12.28 -3.34 4.90
N LEU A 102 -11.40 -3.49 5.88
CA LEU A 102 -11.46 -2.79 7.16
C LEU A 102 -10.23 -1.91 7.32
N GLN A 103 -10.42 -0.60 7.39
CA GLN A 103 -9.36 0.35 7.67
C GLN A 103 -9.34 0.68 9.18
N CYS A 104 -8.15 0.67 9.78
CA CYS A 104 -7.91 1.23 11.09
C CYS A 104 -6.94 2.40 10.96
N SER A 105 -7.42 3.63 11.05
CA SER A 105 -6.62 4.85 10.90
C SER A 105 -6.01 5.38 12.21
N LYS A 106 -6.00 4.58 13.30
CA LYS A 106 -5.55 5.02 14.61
C LYS A 106 -4.13 5.61 14.60
N LEU A 107 -3.19 4.92 13.96
CA LEU A 107 -1.80 5.40 13.86
C LEU A 107 -1.70 6.63 12.96
N HIS A 108 -2.47 6.68 11.87
CA HIS A 108 -2.56 7.83 10.98
C HIS A 108 -3.04 9.08 11.73
N THR A 109 -4.14 8.95 12.49
CA THR A 109 -4.73 10.07 13.25
C THR A 109 -3.73 10.67 14.24
N HIS A 110 -3.00 9.84 14.97
CA HIS A 110 -1.96 10.30 15.89
C HIS A 110 -0.82 11.00 15.14
N LEU A 111 -0.28 10.38 14.10
CA LEU A 111 0.82 10.94 13.32
C LEU A 111 0.44 12.29 12.71
N VAL A 112 -0.70 12.36 12.01
CA VAL A 112 -1.14 13.58 11.33
C VAL A 112 -1.40 14.69 12.32
N SER A 113 -2.04 14.41 13.47
CA SER A 113 -2.26 15.41 14.50
C SER A 113 -0.95 15.96 15.08
N GLU A 114 0.06 15.12 15.29
CA GLU A 114 1.38 15.54 15.75
C GLU A 114 2.12 16.38 14.70
N VAL A 115 2.15 15.93 13.44
CA VAL A 115 2.79 16.66 12.33
C VAL A 115 2.12 18.02 12.12
N LEU A 116 0.79 18.08 12.10
CA LEU A 116 0.04 19.33 11.94
C LEU A 116 0.25 20.27 13.11
N SER A 117 0.36 19.76 14.35
CA SER A 117 0.60 20.57 15.53
C SER A 117 1.90 21.35 15.51
N VAL A 118 2.87 20.91 14.74
CA VAL A 118 4.20 21.53 14.62
C VAL A 118 4.49 22.10 13.23
N LYS A 119 3.60 21.93 12.25
CA LYS A 119 3.83 22.30 10.83
C LYS A 119 4.30 23.76 10.68
N ASP A 120 3.66 24.66 11.39
CA ASP A 120 3.94 26.10 11.33
C ASP A 120 4.90 26.57 12.45
N LYS A 121 5.38 25.66 13.31
CA LYS A 121 6.20 26.00 14.48
C LYS A 121 7.67 25.67 14.30
N ILE A 122 7.97 24.67 13.48
CA ILE A 122 9.33 24.21 13.21
C ILE A 122 9.58 24.13 11.70
N THR A 123 10.81 24.29 11.30
CA THR A 123 11.28 24.14 9.91
C THR A 123 11.36 22.66 9.51
N ASP A 124 11.54 22.38 8.22
CA ASP A 124 11.80 21.01 7.76
C ASP A 124 13.12 20.48 8.26
N ASP A 125 14.14 21.34 8.38
CA ASP A 125 15.44 20.98 8.98
C ASP A 125 15.30 20.56 10.44
N GLU A 126 14.53 21.30 11.25
CA GLU A 126 14.27 20.95 12.64
C GLU A 126 13.47 19.65 12.77
N TYR A 127 12.48 19.42 11.88
CA TYR A 127 11.73 18.16 11.86
C TYR A 127 12.65 16.98 11.53
N HIS A 128 13.51 17.14 10.54
CA HIS A 128 14.50 16.13 10.14
C HIS A 128 15.51 15.84 11.27
N GLN A 129 16.02 16.88 11.94
CA GLN A 129 16.94 16.70 13.09
C GLN A 129 16.29 15.95 14.28
N ASN A 130 14.95 16.00 14.37
CA ASN A 130 14.18 15.34 15.42
C ASN A 130 13.64 13.96 15.02
N ALA A 131 14.13 13.34 13.94
CA ALA A 131 13.59 12.08 13.39
C ALA A 131 13.42 10.98 14.46
N SER A 132 14.43 10.74 15.30
CA SER A 132 14.33 9.74 16.37
C SER A 132 13.27 10.07 17.44
N ILE A 133 13.03 11.35 17.70
CA ILE A 133 11.97 11.79 18.63
C ILE A 133 10.61 11.52 18.01
N ASN A 134 10.44 11.81 16.72
CA ASN A 134 9.22 11.58 15.98
C ASN A 134 8.88 10.07 15.91
N GLU A 135 9.88 9.24 15.65
CA GLU A 135 9.76 7.77 15.65
C GLU A 135 9.29 7.25 17.02
N ASN A 136 9.95 7.65 18.11
CA ASN A 136 9.58 7.23 19.47
C ASN A 136 8.15 7.62 19.85
N LYS A 137 7.68 8.78 19.42
CA LYS A 137 6.29 9.19 19.63
C LYS A 137 5.32 8.26 18.90
N PHE A 138 5.57 7.96 17.64
CA PHE A 138 4.77 7.02 16.86
C PHE A 138 4.74 5.64 17.51
N GLU A 139 5.90 5.11 17.94
CA GLU A 139 6.00 3.81 18.60
C GLU A 139 5.16 3.73 19.88
N SER A 140 5.01 4.83 20.61
CA SER A 140 4.20 4.87 21.83
C SER A 140 2.73 4.50 21.60
N HIS A 141 2.21 4.68 20.39
CA HIS A 141 0.84 4.35 20.00
C HIS A 141 0.66 2.91 19.51
N LEU A 142 1.75 2.17 19.23
CA LEU A 142 1.66 0.80 18.69
C LEU A 142 0.96 -0.15 19.66
N LYS A 143 1.15 0.02 20.97
CA LYS A 143 0.50 -0.86 21.98
C LYS A 143 -1.02 -0.73 21.96
N GLU A 144 -1.54 0.48 21.78
CA GLU A 144 -2.99 0.70 21.68
C GLU A 144 -3.53 0.07 20.38
N PHE A 145 -2.81 0.25 19.28
CA PHE A 145 -3.16 -0.35 18.00
C PHE A 145 -3.15 -1.88 18.06
N ASP A 146 -2.13 -2.49 18.67
CA ASP A 146 -2.05 -3.94 18.88
C ASP A 146 -3.27 -4.46 19.67
N GLY A 147 -3.71 -3.72 20.70
CA GLY A 147 -4.91 -4.03 21.46
C GLY A 147 -6.18 -4.05 20.60
N ILE A 148 -6.33 -3.13 19.64
CA ILE A 148 -7.46 -3.11 18.70
C ILE A 148 -7.47 -4.40 17.85
N ILE A 149 -6.31 -4.80 17.34
CA ILE A 149 -6.18 -6.03 16.54
C ILE A 149 -6.46 -7.27 17.40
N GLY A 150 -5.94 -7.33 18.62
CA GLY A 150 -6.22 -8.41 19.57
C GLY A 150 -7.72 -8.59 19.83
N ASN A 151 -8.45 -7.50 20.02
CA ASN A 151 -9.90 -7.53 20.22
C ASN A 151 -10.67 -7.99 18.96
N LEU A 152 -10.18 -7.65 17.76
CA LEU A 152 -10.75 -8.13 16.52
C LEU A 152 -10.60 -9.66 16.39
N ILE A 153 -9.41 -10.20 16.66
CA ILE A 153 -9.15 -11.65 16.67
C ILE A 153 -10.03 -12.35 17.71
N THR A 154 -10.08 -11.83 18.94
CA THR A 154 -10.95 -12.35 19.99
C THR A 154 -12.42 -12.38 19.57
N THR A 155 -12.89 -11.37 18.85
CA THR A 155 -14.27 -11.33 18.33
C THR A 155 -14.53 -12.43 17.30
N LEU A 156 -13.58 -12.72 16.42
CA LEU A 156 -13.68 -13.83 15.47
C LEU A 156 -13.75 -15.18 16.19
N ASP A 157 -12.97 -15.37 17.27
CA ASP A 157 -12.98 -16.58 18.08
C ASP A 157 -14.32 -16.75 18.82
N GLU A 158 -14.82 -15.69 19.49
CA GLU A 158 -16.12 -15.68 20.16
C GLU A 158 -17.27 -16.07 19.24
N LEU A 159 -17.20 -15.67 17.98
CA LEU A 159 -18.20 -15.97 16.95
C LEU A 159 -17.93 -17.27 16.17
N GLN A 160 -16.91 -18.03 16.56
CA GLN A 160 -16.48 -19.27 15.88
C GLN A 160 -16.20 -19.09 14.39
N LEU A 161 -15.62 -17.93 14.02
CA LEU A 161 -15.28 -17.58 12.66
C LEU A 161 -13.80 -17.82 12.33
N SER A 162 -12.89 -17.89 13.30
CA SER A 162 -11.44 -17.96 13.07
C SER A 162 -11.02 -19.15 12.20
N SER A 163 -11.69 -20.29 12.31
CA SER A 163 -11.43 -21.47 11.46
C SER A 163 -11.99 -21.38 10.04
N LYS A 164 -12.70 -20.30 9.71
CA LYS A 164 -13.40 -20.08 8.43
C LYS A 164 -13.02 -18.76 7.77
N THR A 165 -12.22 -17.93 8.42
CA THR A 165 -11.88 -16.58 7.98
C THR A 165 -10.40 -16.52 7.63
N ILE A 166 -10.11 -16.08 6.42
CA ILE A 166 -8.78 -15.68 6.00
C ILE A 166 -8.60 -14.22 6.37
N ILE A 167 -7.45 -13.89 6.98
CA ILE A 167 -7.15 -12.53 7.37
C ILE A 167 -5.86 -12.11 6.67
N ILE A 168 -5.92 -10.99 5.94
CA ILE A 168 -4.75 -10.30 5.44
C ILE A 168 -4.61 -9.02 6.26
N PHE A 169 -3.53 -8.93 6.99
CA PHE A 169 -3.22 -7.78 7.82
C PHE A 169 -1.98 -7.10 7.26
N THR A 170 -2.11 -5.86 6.80
CA THR A 170 -1.05 -5.10 6.16
C THR A 170 -1.24 -3.61 6.39
N ALA A 171 -0.19 -2.82 6.16
CA ALA A 171 -0.34 -1.38 5.96
C ALA A 171 -0.48 -1.07 4.47
N ASP A 172 -1.20 0.00 4.15
CA ASP A 172 -1.32 0.54 2.80
C ASP A 172 -0.01 1.22 2.35
N HIS A 173 0.62 1.96 3.25
CA HIS A 173 1.96 2.55 3.10
C HIS A 173 2.60 2.72 4.49
N GLY A 174 3.88 3.12 4.51
CA GLY A 174 4.60 3.52 5.71
C GLY A 174 4.52 5.02 5.95
N THR A 175 5.41 5.52 6.79
CA THR A 175 5.49 6.95 7.14
C THR A 175 6.91 7.40 7.35
N SER A 176 7.19 8.69 7.10
CA SER A 176 8.44 9.35 7.42
C SER A 176 8.38 9.98 8.81
N PHE A 177 9.47 9.85 9.52
CA PHE A 177 9.72 10.55 10.79
C PHE A 177 10.69 11.73 10.59
N GLY A 178 11.08 12.02 9.33
CA GLY A 178 12.07 13.00 8.97
C GLY A 178 13.38 12.39 8.46
N GLU A 179 13.34 11.16 7.91
CA GLU A 179 14.53 10.47 7.35
C GLU A 179 15.09 11.21 6.15
N LYS A 180 14.23 11.87 5.39
CA LYS A 180 14.62 12.72 4.25
C LYS A 180 14.04 14.12 4.39
N LEU A 181 14.88 15.11 4.16
CA LEU A 181 14.47 16.50 4.14
C LEU A 181 13.36 16.73 3.09
N GLY A 182 12.30 17.43 3.48
CA GLY A 182 11.16 17.71 2.61
C GLY A 182 10.02 16.70 2.68
N GLU A 183 10.10 15.66 3.55
CA GLU A 183 8.96 14.78 3.82
C GLU A 183 8.71 14.65 5.32
N ARG A 184 7.54 15.08 5.78
CA ARG A 184 7.15 15.05 7.20
C ARG A 184 6.23 13.90 7.58
N SER A 185 5.69 13.18 6.62
CA SER A 185 4.86 12.01 6.86
C SER A 185 4.92 11.03 5.70
N TYR A 186 4.20 11.27 4.59
CA TYR A 186 4.15 10.34 3.46
C TYR A 186 3.73 11.07 2.17
N GLY A 187 3.85 10.35 1.03
CA GLY A 187 3.33 10.81 -0.25
C GLY A 187 4.30 11.61 -1.12
N THR A 188 5.40 12.10 -0.54
CA THR A 188 6.40 12.89 -1.26
C THR A 188 7.36 12.01 -2.05
N PHE A 189 8.02 11.09 -1.38
CA PHE A 189 9.06 10.24 -1.94
C PHE A 189 8.64 8.76 -1.98
N VAL A 190 9.49 7.93 -2.56
CA VAL A 190 9.26 6.49 -2.73
C VAL A 190 10.32 5.64 -1.99
N TYR A 191 10.92 6.18 -0.92
CA TYR A 191 11.88 5.45 -0.11
C TYR A 191 11.23 4.34 0.71
N ASP A 192 12.03 3.37 1.18
CA ASP A 192 11.51 2.19 1.88
C ASP A 192 10.73 2.52 3.15
N TYR A 193 11.02 3.62 3.86
CA TYR A 193 10.28 4.02 5.06
C TYR A 193 8.79 4.35 4.78
N THR A 194 8.43 4.75 3.55
CA THR A 194 7.04 4.95 3.16
C THR A 194 6.47 3.83 2.29
N THR A 195 7.33 3.02 1.65
CA THR A 195 6.84 2.03 0.66
C THR A 195 7.01 0.59 1.11
N ARG A 196 7.90 0.29 2.06
CA ARG A 196 8.08 -1.05 2.62
C ARG A 196 7.15 -1.28 3.80
N VAL A 197 6.18 -2.15 3.63
CA VAL A 197 5.15 -2.47 4.63
C VAL A 197 5.22 -3.93 5.06
N PHE A 198 4.66 -4.23 6.24
CA PHE A 198 4.45 -5.62 6.65
C PHE A 198 3.28 -6.24 5.91
N CYS A 199 3.22 -7.57 5.86
CA CYS A 199 2.06 -8.33 5.40
C CYS A 199 1.99 -9.64 6.16
N LEU A 200 0.91 -9.85 6.89
CA LEU A 200 0.58 -11.09 7.56
C LEU A 200 -0.62 -11.71 6.88
N LEU A 201 -0.47 -12.95 6.44
CA LEU A 201 -1.54 -13.74 5.82
C LEU A 201 -1.86 -14.91 6.74
N TYR A 202 -3.00 -14.85 7.41
CA TYR A 202 -3.53 -15.94 8.19
C TYR A 202 -4.50 -16.77 7.34
N ILE A 203 -4.21 -18.05 7.20
CA ILE A 203 -5.05 -19.03 6.54
C ILE A 203 -5.31 -20.14 7.56
N PRO A 204 -6.59 -20.45 7.89
CA PRO A 204 -6.90 -21.50 8.81
C PRO A 204 -6.25 -22.85 8.44
N ASN A 205 -5.72 -23.55 9.44
CA ASN A 205 -5.02 -24.84 9.30
C ASN A 205 -3.68 -24.81 8.54
N ASN A 206 -3.17 -23.65 8.17
CA ASN A 206 -1.82 -23.53 7.61
C ASN A 206 -0.77 -23.39 8.71
N SER A 207 0.38 -24.04 8.53
CA SER A 207 1.53 -23.85 9.43
C SER A 207 2.17 -22.48 9.23
N PRO A 208 2.64 -21.83 10.32
CA PRO A 208 3.34 -20.55 10.22
C PRO A 208 4.59 -20.66 9.35
N LYS A 209 4.83 -19.66 8.51
CA LYS A 209 5.99 -19.57 7.64
C LYS A 209 6.41 -18.11 7.45
N ILE A 210 7.72 -17.86 7.48
CA ILE A 210 8.28 -16.56 7.13
C ILE A 210 8.78 -16.62 5.69
N ILE A 211 8.33 -15.64 4.86
CA ILE A 211 8.74 -15.53 3.47
C ILE A 211 9.57 -14.26 3.33
N HIS A 212 10.83 -14.44 2.92
CA HIS A 212 11.79 -13.34 2.75
C HIS A 212 11.76 -12.71 1.36
N SER A 213 11.09 -13.37 0.41
CA SER A 213 10.99 -12.88 -0.97
C SER A 213 10.22 -11.57 -1.06
N GLN A 214 10.68 -10.68 -1.94
CA GLN A 214 9.98 -9.45 -2.23
C GLN A 214 8.62 -9.73 -2.88
N CYS A 215 7.59 -9.01 -2.43
CA CYS A 215 6.25 -9.00 -3.01
C CYS A 215 5.71 -7.55 -3.03
N ASN A 216 4.63 -7.33 -3.77
CA ASN A 216 4.00 -6.02 -3.90
C ASN A 216 2.56 -6.04 -3.37
N SER A 217 2.00 -4.90 -3.00
CA SER A 217 0.61 -4.78 -2.53
C SER A 217 -0.43 -5.18 -3.58
N ILE A 218 -0.10 -5.06 -4.88
CA ILE A 218 -0.95 -5.54 -5.98
C ILE A 218 -1.08 -7.07 -6.02
N ASP A 219 -0.19 -7.80 -5.34
CA ASP A 219 -0.22 -9.27 -5.25
C ASP A 219 -1.37 -9.76 -4.35
N ILE A 220 -1.94 -8.90 -3.51
CA ILE A 220 -3.06 -9.23 -2.62
C ILE A 220 -4.29 -9.66 -3.41
N PHE A 221 -4.61 -8.94 -4.49
CA PHE A 221 -5.77 -9.25 -5.33
C PHE A 221 -5.73 -10.70 -5.87
N PRO A 222 -4.72 -11.11 -6.68
CA PRO A 222 -4.67 -12.47 -7.18
C PRO A 222 -4.51 -13.52 -6.08
N THR A 223 -3.93 -13.17 -4.93
CA THR A 223 -3.85 -14.06 -3.77
C THR A 223 -5.23 -14.39 -3.21
N ILE A 224 -6.07 -13.37 -3.01
CA ILE A 224 -7.44 -13.59 -2.50
C ILE A 224 -8.26 -14.41 -3.50
N MET A 225 -8.14 -14.12 -4.79
CA MET A 225 -8.85 -14.88 -5.83
C MET A 225 -8.45 -16.36 -5.82
N GLU A 226 -7.15 -16.65 -5.71
CA GLU A 226 -6.65 -18.03 -5.64
C GLU A 226 -7.13 -18.74 -4.37
N ILE A 227 -7.06 -18.11 -3.19
CA ILE A 227 -7.57 -18.69 -1.94
C ILE A 227 -9.06 -18.95 -1.99
N ALA A 228 -9.82 -18.05 -2.60
CA ALA A 228 -11.26 -18.20 -2.76
C ALA A 228 -11.66 -19.27 -3.79
N GLY A 229 -10.69 -19.81 -4.54
CA GLY A 229 -10.94 -20.75 -5.61
C GLY A 229 -11.63 -20.14 -6.82
N ILE A 230 -11.45 -18.82 -7.04
CA ILE A 230 -12.10 -18.05 -8.09
C ILE A 230 -11.07 -17.79 -9.21
N SER A 231 -11.41 -18.22 -10.43
CA SER A 231 -10.57 -17.96 -11.59
C SER A 231 -10.66 -16.50 -12.03
N LEU A 232 -9.52 -15.94 -12.43
CA LEU A 232 -9.47 -14.63 -13.06
C LEU A 232 -10.07 -14.74 -14.48
N ASP A 233 -10.96 -13.84 -14.82
CA ASP A 233 -11.55 -13.74 -16.15
C ASP A 233 -10.76 -12.78 -17.07
N GLU A 234 -11.19 -12.65 -18.33
CA GLU A 234 -10.49 -11.84 -19.35
C GLU A 234 -10.34 -10.36 -18.96
N ARG A 235 -11.23 -9.84 -18.11
CA ARG A 235 -11.18 -8.47 -17.60
C ARG A 235 -9.95 -8.22 -16.70
N CYS A 236 -9.36 -9.30 -16.21
CA CYS A 236 -8.20 -9.29 -15.32
C CYS A 236 -6.86 -9.50 -16.05
N ASN A 237 -6.85 -9.56 -17.39
CA ASN A 237 -5.63 -9.85 -18.18
C ASN A 237 -4.52 -8.79 -18.03
N ASN A 238 -4.84 -7.60 -17.56
CA ASN A 238 -3.89 -6.51 -17.32
C ASN A 238 -3.35 -6.43 -15.87
N ILE A 239 -3.71 -7.39 -15.01
CA ILE A 239 -3.19 -7.49 -13.66
C ILE A 239 -1.72 -7.92 -13.71
N LEU A 240 -0.86 -7.15 -13.08
CA LEU A 240 0.57 -7.43 -12.98
C LEU A 240 0.96 -8.10 -11.65
N GLY A 241 0.06 -8.06 -10.67
CA GLY A 241 0.22 -8.77 -9.40
C GLY A 241 0.24 -10.29 -9.59
N LYS A 242 0.96 -10.98 -8.70
CA LYS A 242 1.10 -12.44 -8.69
C LYS A 242 0.74 -12.98 -7.32
N SER A 243 0.02 -14.10 -7.27
CA SER A 243 -0.37 -14.71 -6.01
C SER A 243 0.84 -14.97 -5.09
N LEU A 244 0.67 -14.66 -3.80
CA LEU A 244 1.68 -14.89 -2.76
C LEU A 244 1.88 -16.37 -2.45
N PHE A 245 0.94 -17.23 -2.84
CA PHE A 245 1.08 -18.68 -2.63
C PHE A 245 2.31 -19.26 -3.30
N ARG A 246 2.63 -18.82 -4.51
CA ARG A 246 3.80 -19.28 -5.27
C ARG A 246 5.12 -18.94 -4.58
N LEU A 247 5.15 -17.91 -3.75
CA LEU A 247 6.29 -17.60 -2.90
C LEU A 247 6.33 -18.52 -1.67
N SER A 248 5.15 -18.89 -1.17
CA SER A 248 5.05 -19.70 0.04
C SER A 248 5.37 -21.17 -0.19
N ASP A 249 5.07 -21.73 -1.35
CA ASP A 249 5.36 -23.12 -1.70
C ASP A 249 6.74 -23.33 -2.34
N GLY A 250 7.44 -22.23 -2.63
CA GLY A 250 8.80 -22.26 -3.21
C GLY A 250 8.82 -22.52 -4.72
N THR A 251 7.67 -22.48 -5.40
CA THR A 251 7.58 -22.71 -6.85
C THR A 251 7.99 -21.49 -7.68
N GLU A 252 8.11 -20.31 -7.06
CA GLU A 252 8.57 -19.09 -7.68
C GLU A 252 9.96 -18.68 -7.19
N ASN A 253 10.84 -18.30 -8.12
CA ASN A 253 12.11 -17.67 -7.82
C ASN A 253 11.91 -16.26 -7.28
N ASN A 254 12.77 -15.82 -6.37
CA ASN A 254 12.64 -14.64 -5.54
C ASN A 254 12.79 -13.29 -6.24
N ASP A 255 12.84 -13.25 -7.57
CA ASP A 255 13.18 -12.05 -8.35
C ASP A 255 11.96 -11.22 -8.77
N ARG A 256 10.98 -11.03 -7.86
CA ARG A 256 9.88 -10.11 -8.14
C ARG A 256 10.37 -8.67 -8.14
N GLU A 257 10.10 -7.97 -9.23
CA GLU A 257 10.25 -6.51 -9.28
C GLU A 257 9.03 -5.84 -8.68
N SER A 258 9.25 -4.71 -8.04
CA SER A 258 8.17 -3.84 -7.57
C SER A 258 8.36 -2.44 -8.13
N PHE A 259 7.29 -1.87 -8.65
CA PHE A 259 7.25 -0.47 -9.05
C PHE A 259 6.47 0.34 -8.02
N VAL A 260 6.81 1.60 -7.88
CA VAL A 260 6.10 2.55 -7.00
C VAL A 260 5.95 3.88 -7.71
N GLU A 261 4.80 4.50 -7.54
CA GLU A 261 4.47 5.78 -8.15
C GLU A 261 3.90 6.76 -7.13
N THR A 262 4.32 8.04 -7.21
CA THR A 262 3.72 9.14 -6.44
C THR A 262 3.73 10.46 -7.20
N GLY A 263 2.79 11.34 -6.86
CA GLY A 263 2.75 12.73 -7.32
C GLY A 263 3.76 13.64 -6.63
N GLY A 264 4.39 13.19 -5.54
CA GLY A 264 5.32 14.00 -4.77
C GLY A 264 4.62 15.09 -3.95
N LEU A 265 3.50 14.74 -3.31
CA LEU A 265 2.69 15.66 -2.49
C LEU A 265 3.54 16.36 -1.43
N ASP A 266 3.36 17.68 -1.29
CA ASP A 266 4.08 18.52 -0.33
C ASP A 266 5.63 18.47 -0.42
N GLY A 267 6.16 17.82 -1.42
CA GLY A 267 7.59 17.72 -1.64
C GLY A 267 8.16 18.84 -2.50
N PRO A 268 9.46 18.78 -2.84
CA PRO A 268 10.13 19.82 -3.58
C PRO A 268 9.64 19.96 -5.03
N TRP A 269 8.97 18.92 -5.58
CA TRP A 269 8.47 18.90 -6.95
C TRP A 269 7.02 18.37 -7.02
N PRO A 270 6.07 19.01 -6.36
CA PRO A 270 4.71 18.49 -6.30
C PRO A 270 4.06 18.48 -7.68
N SER A 271 3.35 17.40 -7.99
CA SER A 271 2.55 17.30 -9.19
C SER A 271 1.12 16.85 -8.87
N PRO A 272 0.16 17.76 -8.81
CA PRO A 272 -1.23 17.41 -8.56
C PRO A 272 -1.94 16.82 -9.78
N LYS A 273 -1.29 16.82 -10.95
CA LYS A 273 -1.91 16.39 -12.21
C LYS A 273 -1.58 14.95 -12.60
N LYS A 274 -0.40 14.47 -12.22
CA LYS A 274 0.08 13.11 -12.54
C LYS A 274 1.17 12.69 -11.56
N HIS A 275 1.48 11.41 -11.50
CA HIS A 275 2.68 10.95 -10.81
C HIS A 275 3.94 11.49 -11.51
N ASN A 276 4.95 11.82 -10.75
CA ASN A 276 6.22 12.35 -11.24
C ASN A 276 7.44 11.85 -10.44
N VAL A 277 7.23 10.95 -9.50
CA VAL A 277 8.30 10.21 -8.82
C VAL A 277 8.00 8.73 -8.98
N PHE A 278 8.96 8.00 -9.50
CA PHE A 278 8.81 6.59 -9.82
C PHE A 278 10.00 5.81 -9.31
N CYS A 279 9.80 4.58 -8.89
CA CYS A 279 10.93 3.68 -8.67
C CYS A 279 10.67 2.27 -9.20
N VAL A 280 11.77 1.58 -9.48
CA VAL A 280 11.84 0.13 -9.59
C VAL A 280 12.73 -0.41 -8.47
N ARG A 281 12.24 -1.42 -7.78
CA ARG A 281 12.95 -2.10 -6.69
C ARG A 281 13.07 -3.58 -7.00
N ASN A 282 14.27 -4.11 -6.94
CA ASN A 282 14.58 -5.50 -7.26
C ASN A 282 15.85 -5.95 -6.53
N ASN A 283 15.86 -7.15 -5.95
CA ASN A 283 17.04 -7.81 -5.35
C ASN A 283 17.87 -6.91 -4.40
N GLY A 284 17.19 -6.16 -3.54
CA GLY A 284 17.88 -5.25 -2.63
C GLY A 284 18.49 -4.02 -3.29
N LYS A 285 18.12 -3.73 -4.53
CA LYS A 285 18.48 -2.49 -5.24
C LYS A 285 17.26 -1.66 -5.52
N LYS A 286 17.40 -0.34 -5.54
CA LYS A 286 16.34 0.60 -5.90
C LYS A 286 16.87 1.69 -6.80
N LEU A 287 16.18 1.91 -7.92
CA LEU A 287 16.40 3.03 -8.82
C LEU A 287 15.17 3.94 -8.77
N ILE A 288 15.38 5.22 -8.48
CA ILE A 288 14.33 6.24 -8.42
C ILE A 288 14.53 7.21 -9.58
N TYR A 289 13.42 7.60 -10.21
CA TYR A 289 13.36 8.65 -11.21
C TYR A 289 12.42 9.76 -10.79
N ASN A 290 12.94 10.98 -10.72
CA ASN A 290 12.20 12.21 -10.42
C ASN A 290 11.95 12.96 -11.75
N ASP A 291 10.74 12.84 -12.32
CA ASP A 291 10.42 13.36 -13.67
C ASP A 291 10.55 14.88 -13.76
N THR A 292 10.07 15.64 -12.75
CA THR A 292 10.09 17.10 -12.80
C THR A 292 11.50 17.68 -12.91
N PRO A 293 12.49 17.32 -12.07
CA PRO A 293 13.88 17.74 -12.24
C PRO A 293 14.62 16.92 -13.31
N GLY A 294 14.15 15.73 -13.65
CA GLY A 294 14.85 14.79 -14.54
C GLY A 294 16.05 14.13 -13.88
N THR A 295 15.99 13.88 -12.57
CA THR A 295 17.10 13.32 -11.79
C THR A 295 16.89 11.86 -11.46
N TRP A 296 18.00 11.18 -11.19
CA TRP A 296 18.04 9.77 -10.82
C TRP A 296 18.72 9.57 -9.47
N GLU A 297 18.25 8.53 -8.76
CA GLU A 297 18.88 8.07 -7.54
C GLU A 297 18.99 6.55 -7.59
N PHE A 298 20.09 6.02 -7.05
CA PHE A 298 20.32 4.58 -6.96
C PHE A 298 20.85 4.18 -5.60
N TYR A 299 20.25 3.13 -5.03
CA TYR A 299 20.56 2.65 -3.69
C TYR A 299 20.79 1.14 -3.66
N ASP A 300 21.81 0.74 -2.91
CA ASP A 300 22.05 -0.65 -2.50
C ASP A 300 21.42 -0.88 -1.12
N LEU A 301 20.17 -1.36 -1.10
CA LEU A 301 19.40 -1.52 0.14
C LEU A 301 19.94 -2.60 1.09
N ILE A 302 20.87 -3.45 0.62
CA ILE A 302 21.56 -4.43 1.46
C ILE A 302 22.64 -3.74 2.29
N LYS A 303 23.37 -2.81 1.68
CA LYS A 303 24.46 -2.06 2.32
C LYS A 303 23.98 -0.78 3.00
N ASP A 304 22.99 -0.14 2.39
CA ASP A 304 22.38 1.12 2.84
C ASP A 304 20.84 0.99 2.91
N PRO A 305 20.32 0.26 3.90
CA PRO A 305 18.88 0.04 4.04
C PRO A 305 18.09 1.31 4.39
N LYS A 306 18.76 2.39 4.77
CA LYS A 306 18.16 3.70 5.05
C LYS A 306 18.23 4.67 3.87
N GLU A 307 18.78 4.23 2.73
CA GLU A 307 18.86 5.05 1.50
C GLU A 307 19.53 6.41 1.73
N THR A 308 20.61 6.42 2.51
CA THR A 308 21.31 7.65 2.94
C THR A 308 22.27 8.18 1.90
N GLN A 309 22.82 7.31 1.05
CA GLN A 309 23.82 7.65 0.06
C GLN A 309 23.36 7.30 -1.36
N ASN A 310 23.02 8.32 -2.15
CA ASN A 310 22.76 8.14 -3.58
C ASN A 310 24.07 7.78 -4.28
N ILE A 311 24.15 6.54 -4.81
CA ILE A 311 25.33 6.01 -5.54
C ILE A 311 25.05 5.87 -7.04
N TYR A 312 24.15 6.70 -7.57
CA TYR A 312 23.83 6.69 -8.98
C TYR A 312 25.06 7.01 -9.83
N ASP A 313 25.41 6.10 -10.73
CA ASP A 313 26.46 6.24 -11.73
C ASP A 313 25.99 5.61 -13.04
N GLU A 314 25.80 6.43 -14.07
CA GLU A 314 25.24 6.00 -15.35
C GLU A 314 26.11 4.97 -16.08
N SER A 315 27.39 4.87 -15.73
CA SER A 315 28.32 3.89 -16.32
C SER A 315 28.07 2.45 -15.84
N LEU A 316 27.32 2.26 -14.74
CA LEU A 316 27.06 0.94 -14.17
C LEU A 316 26.01 0.17 -14.99
N GLU A 317 26.35 -1.04 -15.41
CA GLU A 317 25.47 -1.93 -16.18
C GLU A 317 24.15 -2.23 -15.42
N GLU A 318 24.22 -2.38 -14.10
CA GLU A 318 23.04 -2.63 -13.26
C GLU A 318 22.05 -1.48 -13.33
N ILE A 319 22.52 -0.24 -13.33
CA ILE A 319 21.66 0.96 -13.46
C ILE A 319 21.03 0.98 -14.85
N SER A 320 21.79 0.70 -15.89
CA SER A 320 21.28 0.62 -17.27
C SER A 320 20.17 -0.43 -17.39
N ARG A 321 20.35 -1.60 -16.77
CA ARG A 321 19.33 -2.66 -16.72
C ARG A 321 18.07 -2.20 -16.00
N MET A 322 18.18 -1.58 -14.82
CA MET A 322 17.04 -1.09 -14.07
C MET A 322 16.33 0.08 -14.75
N LYS A 323 17.07 0.99 -15.41
CA LYS A 323 16.47 2.02 -16.28
C LYS A 323 15.61 1.40 -17.39
N ASN A 324 16.14 0.39 -18.09
CA ASN A 324 15.38 -0.30 -19.14
C ASN A 324 14.11 -0.96 -18.60
N ARG A 325 14.14 -1.51 -17.38
CA ARG A 325 12.94 -2.05 -16.72
C ARG A 325 11.91 -0.97 -16.43
N LEU A 326 12.34 0.19 -15.92
CA LEU A 326 11.45 1.32 -15.65
C LEU A 326 10.88 1.93 -16.94
N LEU A 327 11.69 2.05 -17.99
CA LEU A 327 11.24 2.51 -19.32
C LEU A 327 10.22 1.55 -19.93
N HIS A 328 10.46 0.24 -19.83
CA HIS A 328 9.50 -0.78 -20.27
C HIS A 328 8.18 -0.68 -19.50
N TYR A 329 8.25 -0.48 -18.19
CA TYR A 329 7.08 -0.23 -17.35
C TYR A 329 6.29 0.99 -17.83
N PHE A 330 6.96 2.10 -18.14
CA PHE A 330 6.31 3.29 -18.69
C PHE A 330 5.64 3.03 -20.04
N ASP A 331 6.32 2.29 -20.92
CA ASP A 331 5.81 1.95 -22.25
C ASP A 331 4.55 1.07 -22.15
N VAL A 332 4.61 -0.02 -21.39
CA VAL A 332 3.48 -0.96 -21.20
C VAL A 332 2.25 -0.26 -20.62
N LEU A 333 2.45 0.68 -19.66
CA LEU A 333 1.34 1.38 -19.01
C LEU A 333 0.96 2.71 -19.68
N GLY A 334 1.67 3.11 -20.74
CA GLY A 334 1.44 4.37 -21.43
C GLY A 334 1.74 5.61 -20.56
N ILE A 335 2.66 5.49 -19.60
CA ILE A 335 3.03 6.58 -18.69
C ILE A 335 3.86 7.62 -19.47
N LYS A 336 3.41 8.87 -19.44
CA LYS A 336 4.09 9.98 -20.11
C LYS A 336 4.99 10.73 -19.14
N THR A 337 6.29 10.68 -19.40
CA THR A 337 7.36 11.36 -18.65
C THR A 337 8.27 12.10 -19.61
N LYS A 338 9.30 12.79 -19.10
CA LYS A 338 10.35 13.39 -19.94
C LYS A 338 11.16 12.34 -20.71
N LEU A 339 11.18 11.10 -20.24
CA LEU A 339 11.92 9.99 -20.87
C LEU A 339 11.13 9.31 -22.00
N THR A 340 9.80 9.46 -22.04
CA THR A 340 8.91 8.79 -23.01
C THR A 340 8.32 9.75 -24.04
N LYS A 341 8.98 10.89 -24.30
CA LYS A 341 8.56 11.91 -25.28
C LYS A 341 8.64 11.42 -26.70
#